data_55c368bcb4376bf36907ed253294660c
#
_entry.id   55c368bcb4376bf36907ed253294660c
#
_cell.length_a   1.000
_cell.length_b   1.000
_cell.length_c   1.000
_cell.angle_alpha   90.00
_cell.angle_beta   90.00
_cell.angle_gamma   90.00
#
_symmetry.space_group_name_H-M   'P 1'
#
loop_
_entity.id
_entity.type
_entity.pdbx_description
1 polymer ?
#
loop_
_entity_poly.entity_id
_entity_poly.type
_entity_poly.pdbx_seq_one_letter_code
_entity_poly.pdbx_strand_id
1 'polypeptide(L)'
;MEFFTLEYESVGCFHDKSNRAISGGSVDYHTDLIKSCYLKAKREGNEYFAVQDQRQCFTSPSAGKTYSKYGTASGCANGKGGSWKSNVYRITTGILFIFQYQTIAGGRYIVL
;
A
#
# COMPACT_ATOMS: atom_id res chain seq x y z
N MET A 1 -23.16 -0.52 -11.39
CA MET A 1 -22.79 0.56 -10.52
C MET A 1 -21.35 0.49 -10.10
N GLU A 2 -20.70 1.60 -10.15
CA GLU A 2 -19.29 1.69 -9.82
C GLU A 2 -19.10 2.27 -8.45
N PHE A 3 -18.18 1.71 -7.72
CA PHE A 3 -17.78 2.27 -6.45
C PHE A 3 -16.32 2.59 -6.48
N PHE A 4 -16.02 3.82 -6.15
CA PHE A 4 -14.65 4.28 -6.07
C PHE A 4 -14.33 4.53 -4.63
N THR A 5 -13.84 3.51 -3.98
CA THR A 5 -13.36 3.65 -2.62
C THR A 5 -11.86 3.63 -2.66
N LEU A 6 -11.26 4.27 -1.70
CA LEU A 6 -9.84 4.12 -1.52
C LEU A 6 -9.58 2.67 -1.15
N GLU A 7 -8.69 2.05 -1.89
CA GLU A 7 -8.34 0.67 -1.65
C GLU A 7 -7.10 0.55 -0.79
N TYR A 8 -6.59 1.66 -0.32
CA TYR A 8 -5.47 1.71 0.59
C TYR A 8 -5.56 2.98 1.42
N GLU A 9 -4.89 2.98 2.55
CA GLU A 9 -4.85 4.14 3.42
C GLU A 9 -3.41 4.38 3.86
N SER A 10 -3.08 5.63 4.11
CA SER A 10 -1.76 5.98 4.60
C SER A 10 -1.62 5.57 6.06
N VAL A 11 -0.52 4.90 6.37
CA VAL A 11 -0.18 4.57 7.74
C VAL A 11 0.73 5.64 8.33
N GLY A 12 1.54 6.27 7.49
CA GLY A 12 2.41 7.35 7.94
C GLY A 12 3.77 7.32 7.29
N CYS A 13 4.62 8.16 7.80
CA CYS A 13 5.98 8.33 7.33
C CYS A 13 6.93 7.65 8.32
N PHE A 14 7.85 6.83 7.81
CA PHE A 14 8.74 6.03 8.64
C PHE A 14 10.17 6.10 8.12
N HIS A 15 11.11 6.03 9.05
CA HIS A 15 12.52 5.96 8.70
C HIS A 15 12.86 4.62 8.03
N ASP A 16 13.82 4.65 7.14
CA ASP A 16 14.38 3.46 6.52
C ASP A 16 15.90 3.53 6.58
N LYS A 17 16.53 2.39 6.39
CA LYS A 17 17.99 2.27 6.44
C LYS A 17 18.44 1.27 5.39
N SER A 18 19.76 1.13 5.24
CA SER A 18 20.30 0.19 4.25
C SER A 18 19.85 -1.24 4.52
N ASN A 19 19.68 -1.60 5.79
CA ASN A 19 19.01 -2.85 6.14
C ASN A 19 17.51 -2.57 6.14
N ARG A 20 16.91 -2.67 4.98
CA ARG A 20 15.58 -2.18 4.70
C ARG A 20 14.52 -2.65 5.69
N ALA A 21 13.62 -1.73 6.04
CA ALA A 21 12.47 -2.08 6.87
C ALA A 21 11.55 -3.06 6.13
N ILE A 22 11.43 -2.90 4.83
CA ILE A 22 10.64 -3.83 4.00
C ILE A 22 11.61 -4.50 3.05
N SER A 23 11.76 -5.81 3.19
CA SER A 23 12.70 -6.60 2.41
C SER A 23 12.18 -6.84 0.99
N GLY A 24 13.04 -7.42 0.16
CA GLY A 24 12.61 -7.85 -1.18
C GLY A 24 13.01 -6.93 -2.30
N GLY A 25 13.72 -5.85 -1.99
CA GLY A 25 14.16 -4.92 -3.01
C GLY A 25 13.09 -3.93 -3.41
N SER A 26 13.43 -3.01 -4.29
CA SER A 26 12.50 -1.98 -4.74
C SER A 26 12.33 -2.03 -6.25
N VAL A 27 11.21 -1.50 -6.69
CA VAL A 27 10.93 -1.25 -8.10
C VAL A 27 10.66 0.23 -8.25
N ASP A 28 11.24 0.85 -9.25
CA ASP A 28 11.00 2.26 -9.52
C ASP A 28 9.81 2.43 -10.44
N TYR A 29 8.94 3.36 -10.07
CA TYR A 29 7.83 3.79 -10.92
C TYR A 29 7.92 5.30 -11.08
N HIS A 30 7.88 5.76 -12.31
CA HIS A 30 8.02 7.18 -12.60
C HIS A 30 6.71 7.87 -12.85
N THR A 31 5.62 7.12 -12.94
CA THR A 31 4.27 7.68 -13.05
C THR A 31 3.37 6.92 -12.10
N ASP A 32 2.44 7.65 -11.48
CA ASP A 32 1.45 7.04 -10.58
C ASP A 32 2.10 6.09 -9.57
N LEU A 33 3.14 6.56 -8.90
CA LEU A 33 3.93 5.73 -8.00
C LEU A 33 3.07 4.99 -6.96
N ILE A 34 2.20 5.72 -6.28
CA ILE A 34 1.43 5.13 -5.19
C ILE A 34 0.50 4.06 -5.73
N LYS A 35 -0.24 4.38 -6.79
CA LYS A 35 -1.16 3.43 -7.39
C LYS A 35 -0.44 2.23 -7.98
N SER A 36 0.69 2.46 -8.63
CA SER A 36 1.48 1.37 -9.22
C SER A 36 1.99 0.42 -8.13
N CYS A 37 2.47 1.00 -7.04
CA CYS A 37 2.95 0.21 -5.92
C CYS A 37 1.80 -0.57 -5.25
N TYR A 38 0.65 0.08 -5.10
CA TYR A 38 -0.54 -0.60 -4.61
C TYR A 38 -0.90 -1.80 -5.46
N LEU A 39 -0.92 -1.63 -6.78
CA LEU A 39 -1.27 -2.72 -7.67
C LEU A 39 -0.26 -3.86 -7.60
N LYS A 40 1.02 -3.53 -7.48
CA LYS A 40 2.04 -4.55 -7.29
C LYS A 40 1.80 -5.35 -6.02
N ALA A 41 1.59 -4.66 -4.91
CA ALA A 41 1.35 -5.33 -3.63
C ALA A 41 0.10 -6.21 -3.70
N LYS A 42 -0.94 -5.70 -4.32
CA LYS A 42 -2.19 -6.44 -4.44
C LYS A 42 -2.01 -7.71 -5.27
N ARG A 43 -1.30 -7.61 -6.39
CA ARG A 43 -1.03 -8.78 -7.23
C ARG A 43 -0.25 -9.84 -6.47
N GLU A 44 0.64 -9.40 -5.58
CA GLU A 44 1.48 -10.31 -4.82
C GLU A 44 0.83 -10.79 -3.53
N GLY A 45 -0.38 -10.30 -3.24
CA GLY A 45 -1.09 -10.72 -2.03
C GLY A 45 -0.55 -10.10 -0.76
N ASN A 46 0.17 -9.00 -0.85
CA ASN A 46 0.73 -8.32 0.30
C ASN A 46 -0.24 -7.26 0.81
N GLU A 47 -0.28 -7.08 2.13
CA GLU A 47 -1.20 -6.13 2.75
C GLU A 47 -0.64 -4.72 2.84
N TYR A 48 0.67 -4.58 2.82
CA TYR A 48 1.33 -3.29 3.02
C TYR A 48 2.29 -3.02 1.91
N PHE A 49 2.42 -1.76 1.60
CA PHE A 49 3.45 -1.31 0.68
C PHE A 49 3.97 0.05 1.14
N ALA A 50 5.11 0.43 0.61
CA ALA A 50 5.70 1.70 0.94
C ALA A 50 6.32 2.31 -0.30
N VAL A 51 6.30 3.63 -0.34
CA VAL A 51 6.94 4.36 -1.42
C VAL A 51 7.95 5.32 -0.83
N GLN A 52 9.06 5.48 -1.51
CA GLN A 52 10.22 6.19 -0.99
C GLN A 52 10.91 6.95 -2.09
N ASP A 53 11.46 8.10 -1.72
CA ASP A 53 12.31 8.89 -2.62
C ASP A 53 11.60 9.21 -3.95
N GLN A 54 10.29 9.45 -3.86
CA GLN A 54 9.44 9.88 -4.99
C GLN A 54 9.35 8.86 -6.12
N ARG A 55 9.99 7.69 -6.03
CA ARG A 55 9.98 6.73 -7.13
C ARG A 55 10.05 5.26 -6.72
N GLN A 56 10.48 4.94 -5.52
CA GLN A 56 10.74 3.55 -5.13
C GLN A 56 9.51 2.94 -4.50
N CYS A 57 9.22 1.71 -4.90
CA CYS A 57 8.13 0.91 -4.37
C CYS A 57 8.68 -0.29 -3.64
N PHE A 58 8.27 -0.48 -2.40
CA PHE A 58 8.64 -1.64 -1.59
C PHE A 58 7.39 -2.35 -1.13
N THR A 59 7.39 -3.67 -1.23
CA THR A 59 6.33 -4.49 -0.65
C THR A 59 6.87 -5.88 -0.40
N SER A 60 6.35 -6.54 0.60
CA SER A 60 6.72 -7.92 0.90
C SER A 60 5.64 -8.54 1.78
N PRO A 61 5.60 -9.88 1.88
CA PRO A 61 4.62 -10.51 2.76
C PRO A 61 4.78 -10.12 4.23
N SER A 62 5.97 -9.76 4.65
CA SER A 62 6.23 -9.39 6.04
C SER A 62 6.19 -7.90 6.30
N ALA A 63 5.87 -7.09 5.29
CA ALA A 63 5.95 -5.64 5.42
C ALA A 63 5.15 -5.10 6.60
N GLY A 64 3.98 -5.69 6.87
CA GLY A 64 3.15 -5.24 7.97
C GLY A 64 3.78 -5.42 9.33
N LYS A 65 4.74 -6.33 9.46
CA LYS A 65 5.42 -6.58 10.73
C LYS A 65 6.69 -5.75 10.88
N THR A 66 7.22 -5.23 9.78
CA THR A 66 8.56 -4.65 9.82
C THR A 66 8.63 -3.19 9.40
N TYR A 67 7.57 -2.64 8.81
CA TYR A 67 7.64 -1.29 8.26
C TYR A 67 8.05 -0.23 9.29
N SER A 68 7.72 -0.43 10.54
CA SER A 68 7.93 0.57 11.58
C SER A 68 9.20 0.33 12.40
N LYS A 69 10.06 -0.58 11.97
CA LYS A 69 11.17 -1.00 12.83
C LYS A 69 12.18 0.13 13.13
N TYR A 70 12.23 1.15 12.31
CA TYR A 70 13.13 2.28 12.54
C TYR A 70 12.41 3.53 13.04
N GLY A 71 11.12 3.41 13.37
CA GLY A 71 10.37 4.50 13.96
C GLY A 71 9.78 5.47 12.95
N THR A 72 8.90 6.32 13.46
CA THR A 72 8.23 7.32 12.64
C THR A 72 9.20 8.44 12.24
N ALA A 73 8.91 9.05 11.12
CA ALA A 73 9.72 10.13 10.57
C ALA A 73 8.82 11.26 10.10
N SER A 74 9.45 12.37 9.74
CA SER A 74 8.79 13.45 9.03
C SER A 74 9.54 13.71 7.73
N GLY A 75 8.94 14.47 6.83
CA GLY A 75 9.61 14.81 5.59
C GLY A 75 9.27 13.91 4.41
N CYS A 76 8.23 13.10 4.56
CA CYS A 76 7.67 12.42 3.40
C CYS A 76 6.83 13.42 2.62
N ALA A 77 7.19 13.67 1.38
CA ALA A 77 6.54 14.68 0.57
C ALA A 77 5.54 14.04 -0.39
N ASN A 78 4.36 14.65 -0.48
CA ASN A 78 3.31 14.26 -1.44
C ASN A 78 2.90 12.80 -1.32
N GLY A 79 3.04 12.22 -0.13
CA GLY A 79 2.72 10.81 0.06
C GLY A 79 3.69 9.85 -0.61
N LYS A 80 4.83 10.32 -1.08
CA LYS A 80 5.78 9.52 -1.88
C LYS A 80 7.15 9.39 -1.21
N GLY A 81 7.21 9.70 0.08
CA GLY A 81 8.43 9.52 0.84
C GLY A 81 9.49 10.57 0.58
N GLY A 82 10.65 10.31 1.09
CA GLY A 82 11.84 11.13 0.91
C GLY A 82 13.06 10.24 0.98
N SER A 83 14.22 10.87 1.04
CA SER A 83 15.47 10.12 1.15
C SER A 83 15.49 9.37 2.49
N TRP A 84 15.57 8.04 2.39
CA TRP A 84 15.56 7.16 3.58
C TRP A 84 14.33 7.33 4.45
N LYS A 85 13.20 7.69 3.82
CA LYS A 85 11.93 7.84 4.49
C LYS A 85 10.84 7.29 3.60
N SER A 86 10.00 6.45 4.17
CA SER A 86 8.93 5.76 3.44
C SER A 86 7.58 6.24 3.86
N ASN A 87 6.73 6.53 2.90
CA ASN A 87 5.30 6.58 3.16
C ASN A 87 4.77 5.16 3.09
N VAL A 88 4.17 4.71 4.17
CA VAL A 88 3.67 3.36 4.28
C VAL A 88 2.15 3.38 4.11
N TYR A 89 1.66 2.41 3.37
CA TYR A 89 0.23 2.27 3.09
C TYR A 89 -0.23 0.86 3.41
N ARG A 90 -1.46 0.75 3.83
CA ARG A 90 -2.11 -0.52 4.09
C ARG A 90 -3.27 -0.68 3.12
N ILE A 91 -3.38 -1.86 2.53
CA ILE A 91 -4.47 -2.16 1.60
C ILE A 91 -5.73 -2.44 2.41
N THR A 92 -6.80 -1.75 2.07
CA THR A 92 -8.04 -1.81 2.83
C THR A 92 -9.18 -2.45 2.07
N THR A 93 -8.90 -2.91 0.84
CA THR A 93 -9.94 -3.53 0.04
C THR A 93 -10.25 -4.92 0.54
N GLY A 94 -11.13 -5.56 -0.15
CA GLY A 94 -11.42 -6.95 0.08
C GLY A 94 -12.58 -7.13 1.00
N ILE A 95 -12.35 -7.19 2.29
CA ILE A 95 -13.41 -7.55 3.21
C ILE A 95 -14.58 -6.57 3.14
N LEU A 96 -14.31 -5.28 3.17
CA LEU A 96 -15.38 -4.31 3.06
C LEU A 96 -16.12 -4.44 1.75
N PHE A 97 -15.35 -4.65 0.71
CA PHE A 97 -15.92 -4.80 -0.62
C PHE A 97 -16.79 -6.04 -0.67
N ILE A 98 -16.35 -7.12 -0.09
CA ILE A 98 -17.12 -8.35 -0.03
C ILE A 98 -18.41 -8.14 0.73
N PHE A 99 -18.37 -7.42 1.82
CA PHE A 99 -19.56 -7.12 2.58
C PHE A 99 -20.53 -6.23 1.84
N GLN A 100 -20.03 -5.49 0.90
CA GLN A 100 -20.89 -4.63 0.12
C GLN A 100 -21.59 -5.37 -1.01
N TYR A 101 -21.21 -6.60 -1.26
CA TYR A 101 -21.86 -7.41 -2.25
C TYR A 101 -22.90 -8.28 -1.57
N GLN A 102 -24.08 -8.22 -2.08
CA GLN A 102 -25.17 -9.03 -1.59
C GLN A 102 -25.64 -9.93 -2.69
N THR A 103 -26.03 -11.13 -2.32
CA THR A 103 -26.65 -12.03 -3.27
C THR A 103 -27.99 -11.48 -3.64
N ILE A 104 -28.25 -11.37 -4.91
CA ILE A 104 -29.55 -10.98 -5.41
C ILE A 104 -30.15 -12.14 -6.18
N ALA A 105 -31.36 -11.96 -6.62
CA ALA A 105 -32.02 -12.98 -7.43
C ALA A 105 -31.12 -13.40 -8.56
N GLY A 106 -31.07 -14.69 -8.82
CA GLY A 106 -30.23 -15.24 -9.86
C GLY A 106 -28.84 -15.59 -9.38
N GLY A 107 -28.59 -15.52 -8.09
CA GLY A 107 -27.30 -15.91 -7.53
C GLY A 107 -26.18 -14.95 -7.77
N ARG A 108 -26.50 -13.75 -8.20
CA ARG A 108 -25.48 -12.74 -8.41
C ARG A 108 -25.34 -11.88 -7.16
N TYR A 109 -24.35 -11.02 -7.20
CA TYR A 109 -24.07 -10.12 -6.11
C TYR A 109 -24.21 -8.68 -6.54
N ILE A 110 -24.67 -7.88 -5.63
CA ILE A 110 -24.64 -6.44 -5.80
C ILE A 110 -23.76 -5.85 -4.72
N VAL A 111 -23.22 -4.71 -5.01
CA VAL A 111 -22.47 -3.98 -4.00
C VAL A 111 -23.45 -3.20 -3.15
N LEU A 112 -23.36 -3.38 -1.87
CA LEU A 112 -24.25 -2.72 -0.93
C LEU A 112 -23.79 -1.31 -0.57
#